data_7ebef22cc537424076d136d627ee11ee
#
_entry.id   7ebef22cc537424076d136d627ee11ee
#
_cell.length_a   1.000
_cell.length_b   1.000
_cell.length_c   1.000
_cell.angle_alpha   90.00
_cell.angle_beta   90.00
_cell.angle_gamma   90.00
#
_symmetry.space_group_name_H-M   'P 1'
#
loop_
_entity.id
_entity.type
_entity.pdbx_description
1 polymer ?
#
loop_
_entity_poly.entity_id
_entity_poly.type
_entity_poly.pdbx_seq_one_letter_code
_entity_poly.pdbx_strand_id
1 'polypeptide(L)'
;AVCLIFVVLLISARWASKAVNAPPIRDVIQTPVDTSLANGLSITDMTDRSDLIAIGSCVDTKSVWVNRTLMTLATVSVAETLKGAELGTIAVALPGGIDANRKFPVAMTYPGAPQITPGEDVFLFLTADDQTAGCYTVTGFSQGKFSIVKDEGGEHFVTRDLTKTMLKDDNGVRRGSANMTPLSLLKAQVKVHLHQK
;
A
#
# COMPACT_ATOMS: atom_id res chain seq x y z
N ALA A 1 70.92 60.25 -8.74
CA ALA A 1 70.05 59.14 -8.31
C ALA A 1 68.73 59.72 -7.85
N VAL A 2 67.69 59.59 -8.69
CA VAL A 2 66.35 60.10 -8.40
C VAL A 2 65.50 58.90 -7.97
N CYS A 3 65.02 58.93 -6.77
CA CYS A 3 64.13 57.91 -6.18
C CYS A 3 62.71 58.28 -6.48
N LEU A 4 62.03 57.53 -7.35
CA LEU A 4 60.64 57.68 -7.69
C LEU A 4 59.81 56.85 -6.70
N ILE A 5 59.08 57.53 -5.82
CA ILE A 5 58.13 56.92 -4.90
C ILE A 5 56.77 56.74 -5.60
N PHE A 6 56.39 55.51 -5.95
CA PHE A 6 55.05 55.19 -6.41
C PHE A 6 54.11 55.06 -5.21
N VAL A 7 53.21 56.01 -5.06
CA VAL A 7 52.10 55.92 -4.12
C VAL A 7 50.97 55.13 -4.82
N VAL A 8 50.75 53.93 -4.42
CA VAL A 8 49.63 53.11 -4.83
C VAL A 8 48.44 53.43 -3.93
N LEU A 9 47.46 54.17 -4.46
CA LEU A 9 46.18 54.45 -3.82
C LEU A 9 45.32 53.18 -3.96
N LEU A 10 45.21 52.41 -2.88
CA LEU A 10 44.24 51.31 -2.74
C LEU A 10 42.86 51.92 -2.51
N ILE A 11 42.02 51.98 -3.56
CA ILE A 11 40.61 52.29 -3.44
C ILE A 11 39.92 50.97 -3.04
N SER A 12 39.66 50.80 -1.75
CA SER A 12 38.83 49.71 -1.22
C SER A 12 37.35 50.04 -1.48
N ALA A 13 36.83 49.54 -2.60
CA ALA A 13 35.39 49.54 -2.85
C ALA A 13 34.71 48.58 -1.85
N ARG A 14 34.13 49.12 -0.78
CA ARG A 14 33.23 48.38 0.09
C ARG A 14 31.94 48.12 -0.68
N TRP A 15 31.83 46.93 -1.20
CA TRP A 15 30.53 46.40 -1.66
C TRP A 15 29.70 46.09 -0.43
N ALA A 16 28.79 46.98 -0.09
CA ALA A 16 27.75 46.71 0.89
C ALA A 16 26.76 45.74 0.22
N SER A 17 26.91 44.45 0.51
CA SER A 17 25.88 43.45 0.18
C SER A 17 24.64 43.78 1.03
N LYS A 18 23.64 44.40 0.37
CA LYS A 18 22.29 44.42 0.94
C LYS A 18 21.84 42.98 1.10
N ALA A 19 21.86 42.48 2.32
CA ALA A 19 21.17 41.25 2.66
C ALA A 19 19.69 41.46 2.35
N VAL A 20 19.23 40.90 1.24
CA VAL A 20 17.80 40.72 0.97
C VAL A 20 17.31 39.81 2.10
N ASN A 21 16.56 40.39 3.04
CA ASN A 21 15.77 39.62 3.98
C ASN A 21 14.71 38.84 3.18
N ALA A 22 15.10 37.68 2.65
CA ALA A 22 14.12 36.70 2.21
C ALA A 22 13.27 36.35 3.44
N PRO A 23 11.93 36.39 3.34
CA PRO A 23 11.10 35.89 4.42
C PRO A 23 11.52 34.47 4.74
N PRO A 24 11.52 34.05 6.01
CA PRO A 24 11.82 32.67 6.35
C PRO A 24 10.87 31.80 5.53
N ILE A 25 11.42 30.96 4.65
CA ILE A 25 10.68 29.85 4.08
C ILE A 25 10.22 29.11 5.30
N ARG A 26 8.96 29.27 5.68
CA ARG A 26 8.30 28.33 6.54
C ARG A 26 8.42 27.03 5.80
N ASP A 27 9.33 26.19 6.23
CA ASP A 27 9.30 24.77 5.92
C ASP A 27 7.93 24.29 6.38
N VAL A 28 6.98 24.38 5.45
CA VAL A 28 5.81 23.52 5.54
C VAL A 28 6.39 22.15 5.31
N ILE A 29 6.88 21.55 6.40
CA ILE A 29 7.07 20.11 6.47
C ILE A 29 5.65 19.58 6.27
N GLN A 30 5.29 19.42 5.00
CA GLN A 30 4.21 18.52 4.64
C GLN A 30 4.76 17.16 5.05
N THR A 31 4.50 16.79 6.30
CA THR A 31 4.57 15.38 6.67
C THR A 31 3.72 14.66 5.62
N PRO A 32 4.31 13.80 4.79
CA PRO A 32 3.53 13.08 3.81
C PRO A 32 2.38 12.46 4.59
N VAL A 33 1.15 12.64 4.10
CA VAL A 33 -0.02 11.99 4.69
C VAL A 33 0.21 10.50 4.48
N ASP A 34 0.88 9.87 5.43
CA ASP A 34 1.27 8.46 5.38
C ASP A 34 0.09 7.54 5.77
N THR A 35 -1.12 8.03 5.56
CA THR A 35 -2.36 7.31 5.86
C THR A 35 -3.37 7.47 4.73
N SER A 36 -4.09 6.38 4.42
CA SER A 36 -5.27 6.39 3.54
C SER A 36 -6.55 6.54 4.36
N LEU A 37 -7.62 7.00 3.72
CA LEU A 37 -8.98 7.00 4.28
C LEU A 37 -9.83 5.99 3.52
N ALA A 38 -10.47 5.07 4.24
CA ALA A 38 -11.38 4.07 3.68
C ALA A 38 -12.63 3.92 4.57
N ASN A 39 -13.74 3.47 3.99
CA ASN A 39 -14.89 3.04 4.78
C ASN A 39 -14.54 1.74 5.52
N GLY A 40 -14.80 1.70 6.83
CA GLY A 40 -14.59 0.49 7.63
C GLY A 40 -15.54 -0.62 7.19
N LEU A 41 -15.01 -1.81 6.95
CA LEU A 41 -15.78 -2.98 6.55
C LEU A 41 -15.65 -4.08 7.62
N SER A 42 -16.78 -4.66 7.99
CA SER A 42 -16.82 -5.90 8.78
C SER A 42 -16.47 -7.11 7.90
N ILE A 43 -16.25 -8.27 8.52
CA ILE A 43 -16.05 -9.54 7.78
C ILE A 43 -17.30 -9.87 6.94
N THR A 44 -18.50 -9.60 7.47
CA THR A 44 -19.77 -9.78 6.73
C THR A 44 -19.85 -8.86 5.52
N ASP A 45 -19.53 -7.56 5.67
CA ASP A 45 -19.53 -6.62 4.54
C ASP A 45 -18.53 -7.03 3.46
N MET A 46 -17.33 -7.47 3.87
CA MET A 46 -16.33 -7.96 2.93
C MET A 46 -16.77 -9.24 2.24
N THR A 47 -17.42 -10.16 2.97
CA THR A 47 -17.97 -11.39 2.40
C THR A 47 -19.04 -11.09 1.35
N ASP A 48 -19.91 -10.11 1.63
CA ASP A 48 -20.96 -9.72 0.69
C ASP A 48 -20.42 -9.07 -0.58
N ARG A 49 -19.49 -8.15 -0.43
CA ARG A 49 -18.94 -7.34 -1.54
C ARG A 49 -17.92 -8.08 -2.40
N SER A 50 -17.38 -9.19 -1.93
CA SER A 50 -16.37 -9.95 -2.67
C SER A 50 -17.02 -10.86 -3.71
N ASP A 51 -16.44 -10.92 -4.89
CA ASP A 51 -16.79 -11.90 -5.93
C ASP A 51 -16.07 -13.22 -5.71
N LEU A 52 -14.88 -13.14 -5.11
CA LEU A 52 -14.03 -14.29 -4.79
C LEU A 52 -13.47 -14.16 -3.37
N ILE A 53 -13.52 -15.24 -2.59
CA ILE A 53 -12.83 -15.36 -1.29
C ILE A 53 -11.96 -16.61 -1.37
N ALA A 54 -10.65 -16.41 -1.29
CA ALA A 54 -9.68 -17.48 -1.52
C ALA A 54 -8.54 -17.46 -0.49
N ILE A 55 -8.00 -18.65 -0.26
CA ILE A 55 -6.76 -18.89 0.49
C ILE A 55 -5.74 -19.44 -0.49
N GLY A 56 -4.51 -18.94 -0.44
CA GLY A 56 -3.46 -19.39 -1.34
C GLY A 56 -2.11 -18.81 -1.00
N SER A 57 -1.12 -19.13 -1.84
CA SER A 57 0.26 -18.65 -1.69
C SER A 57 0.66 -17.81 -2.89
N CYS A 58 1.27 -16.67 -2.65
CA CYS A 58 1.82 -15.83 -3.71
C CYS A 58 3.02 -16.52 -4.34
N VAL A 59 2.96 -16.76 -5.64
CA VAL A 59 4.06 -17.41 -6.38
C VAL A 59 4.96 -16.42 -7.09
N ASP A 60 4.42 -15.26 -7.50
CA ASP A 60 5.17 -14.24 -8.23
C ASP A 60 4.51 -12.86 -8.10
N THR A 61 5.31 -11.82 -8.31
CA THR A 61 4.82 -10.43 -8.41
C THR A 61 5.48 -9.71 -9.58
N LYS A 62 4.70 -8.93 -10.32
CA LYS A 62 5.18 -8.18 -11.47
C LYS A 62 4.62 -6.76 -11.46
N SER A 63 5.47 -5.76 -11.59
CA SER A 63 5.03 -4.37 -11.79
C SER A 63 4.64 -4.13 -13.25
N VAL A 64 3.47 -3.54 -13.46
CA VAL A 64 2.92 -3.20 -14.78
C VAL A 64 2.32 -1.80 -14.78
N TRP A 65 2.33 -1.15 -15.94
CA TRP A 65 1.65 0.13 -16.14
C TRP A 65 0.23 -0.10 -16.65
N VAL A 66 -0.75 0.40 -15.90
CA VAL A 66 -2.16 0.41 -16.29
C VAL A 66 -2.64 1.86 -16.29
N ASN A 67 -3.05 2.39 -17.44
CA ASN A 67 -3.57 3.77 -17.56
C ASN A 67 -2.72 4.85 -16.84
N ARG A 68 -1.38 4.82 -16.99
CA ARG A 68 -0.41 5.72 -16.33
C ARG A 68 -0.23 5.51 -14.83
N THR A 69 -0.82 4.48 -14.26
CA THR A 69 -0.64 4.06 -12.87
C THR A 69 0.24 2.83 -12.83
N LEU A 70 1.23 2.82 -11.96
CA LEU A 70 2.04 1.63 -11.73
C LEU A 70 1.30 0.73 -10.75
N MET A 71 1.08 -0.51 -11.15
CA MET A 71 0.39 -1.55 -10.38
C MET A 71 1.33 -2.73 -10.18
N THR A 72 1.16 -3.44 -9.08
CA THR A 72 1.78 -4.74 -8.88
C THR A 72 0.74 -5.83 -9.12
N LEU A 73 0.99 -6.72 -10.07
CA LEU A 73 0.20 -7.93 -10.26
C LEU A 73 0.83 -9.05 -9.43
N ALA A 74 0.11 -9.53 -8.43
CA ALA A 74 0.50 -10.70 -7.65
C ALA A 74 -0.22 -11.93 -8.22
N THR A 75 0.57 -12.95 -8.56
CA THR A 75 0.05 -14.26 -8.97
C THR A 75 -0.07 -15.14 -7.74
N VAL A 76 -1.29 -15.56 -7.42
CA VAL A 76 -1.58 -16.39 -6.25
C VAL A 76 -2.06 -17.77 -6.69
N SER A 77 -1.36 -18.81 -6.23
CA SER A 77 -1.80 -20.20 -6.35
C SER A 77 -2.86 -20.46 -5.26
N VAL A 78 -4.08 -20.77 -5.68
CA VAL A 78 -5.23 -20.95 -4.77
C VAL A 78 -5.22 -22.37 -4.21
N ALA A 79 -5.24 -22.48 -2.89
CA ALA A 79 -5.34 -23.74 -2.17
C ALA A 79 -6.79 -24.05 -1.76
N GLU A 80 -7.59 -23.02 -1.45
CA GLU A 80 -9.01 -23.18 -1.03
C GLU A 80 -9.81 -21.97 -1.50
N THR A 81 -11.00 -22.22 -2.05
CA THR A 81 -12.00 -21.20 -2.38
C THR A 81 -13.18 -21.30 -1.42
N LEU A 82 -13.53 -20.19 -0.76
CA LEU A 82 -14.69 -20.13 0.14
C LEU A 82 -15.93 -19.52 -0.53
N LYS A 83 -15.71 -18.61 -1.52
CA LYS A 83 -16.79 -17.98 -2.31
C LYS A 83 -16.29 -17.75 -3.73
N GLY A 84 -17.17 -17.89 -4.71
CA GLY A 84 -16.89 -17.63 -6.13
C GLY A 84 -16.45 -18.89 -6.89
N ALA A 85 -15.81 -18.69 -8.05
CA ALA A 85 -15.35 -19.78 -8.91
C ALA A 85 -14.12 -20.47 -8.31
N GLU A 86 -14.06 -21.80 -8.45
CA GLU A 86 -12.85 -22.56 -8.11
C GLU A 86 -11.79 -22.34 -9.20
N LEU A 87 -10.74 -21.62 -8.86
CA LEU A 87 -9.64 -21.27 -9.76
C LEU A 87 -8.33 -21.79 -9.15
N GLY A 88 -7.48 -22.41 -9.96
CA GLY A 88 -6.17 -22.89 -9.49
C GLY A 88 -5.16 -21.75 -9.29
N THR A 89 -5.30 -20.67 -10.06
CA THR A 89 -4.41 -19.50 -10.01
C THR A 89 -5.21 -18.25 -10.31
N ILE A 90 -4.92 -17.17 -9.59
CA ILE A 90 -5.53 -15.85 -9.76
C ILE A 90 -4.47 -14.77 -9.86
N ALA A 91 -4.80 -13.67 -10.54
CA ALA A 91 -4.01 -12.46 -10.57
C ALA A 91 -4.70 -11.38 -9.71
N VAL A 92 -3.96 -10.81 -8.77
CA VAL A 92 -4.44 -9.74 -7.88
C VAL A 92 -3.69 -8.46 -8.21
N ALA A 93 -4.42 -7.42 -8.60
CA ALA A 93 -3.87 -6.10 -8.90
C ALA A 93 -3.80 -5.26 -7.62
N LEU A 94 -2.61 -4.81 -7.28
CA LEU A 94 -2.30 -4.02 -6.09
C LEU A 94 -1.82 -2.63 -6.52
N PRO A 95 -2.28 -1.54 -5.89
CA PRO A 95 -1.83 -0.20 -6.22
C PRO A 95 -0.35 -0.01 -5.87
N GLY A 96 0.43 0.55 -6.79
CA GLY A 96 1.85 0.82 -6.62
C GLY A 96 2.74 -0.26 -7.20
N GLY A 97 4.05 0.00 -7.15
CA GLY A 97 5.06 -0.90 -7.70
C GLY A 97 6.36 -0.17 -8.04
N ILE A 98 7.29 -0.90 -8.63
CA ILE A 98 8.60 -0.39 -9.06
C ILE A 98 8.82 -0.77 -10.52
N ASP A 99 9.07 0.24 -11.37
CA ASP A 99 9.57 0.04 -12.74
C ASP A 99 11.06 0.33 -12.76
N ALA A 100 11.87 -0.70 -12.60
CA ALA A 100 13.34 -0.61 -12.61
C ALA A 100 13.94 -0.63 -14.01
N ASN A 101 13.14 -0.90 -15.06
CA ASN A 101 13.64 -1.09 -16.43
C ASN A 101 13.83 0.23 -17.20
N ARG A 102 13.47 1.35 -16.59
CA ARG A 102 13.67 2.67 -17.20
C ARG A 102 15.07 3.22 -16.92
N LYS A 103 15.53 4.12 -17.77
CA LYS A 103 16.77 4.87 -17.55
C LYS A 103 16.81 5.53 -16.15
N PHE A 104 15.66 5.99 -15.68
CA PHE A 104 15.44 6.44 -14.31
C PHE A 104 14.34 5.55 -13.72
N PRO A 105 14.66 4.69 -12.74
CA PRO A 105 13.66 3.87 -12.06
C PRO A 105 12.54 4.72 -11.47
N VAL A 106 11.32 4.23 -11.61
CA VAL A 106 10.11 4.88 -11.07
C VAL A 106 9.48 3.98 -10.04
N ALA A 107 9.21 4.51 -8.86
CA ALA A 107 8.42 3.85 -7.84
C ALA A 107 7.16 4.65 -7.56
N MET A 108 6.01 3.97 -7.44
CA MET A 108 4.76 4.55 -6.99
C MET A 108 4.31 3.81 -5.74
N THR A 109 4.01 4.56 -4.68
CA THR A 109 3.51 4.01 -3.42
C THR A 109 2.24 4.73 -3.02
N TYR A 110 1.32 3.97 -2.44
CA TYR A 110 0.07 4.51 -1.92
C TYR A 110 -0.01 4.18 -0.43
N PRO A 111 -0.22 5.15 0.46
CA PRO A 111 -0.34 4.90 1.89
C PRO A 111 -1.42 3.87 2.18
N GLY A 112 -1.11 2.87 3.00
CA GLY A 112 -2.03 1.82 3.37
C GLY A 112 -2.42 0.85 2.25
N ALA A 113 -1.78 0.91 1.06
CA ALA A 113 -2.03 -0.07 0.01
C ALA A 113 -1.64 -1.49 0.47
N PRO A 114 -2.43 -2.50 0.12
CA PRO A 114 -2.10 -3.89 0.43
C PRO A 114 -0.84 -4.28 -0.33
N GLN A 115 0.01 -5.07 0.31
CA GLN A 115 1.19 -5.66 -0.31
C GLN A 115 1.12 -7.17 -0.17
N ILE A 116 1.50 -7.86 -1.23
CA ILE A 116 1.64 -9.31 -1.26
C ILE A 116 3.02 -9.60 -1.83
N THR A 117 3.78 -10.47 -1.16
CA THR A 117 5.14 -10.82 -1.54
C THR A 117 5.25 -12.29 -1.96
N PRO A 118 6.15 -12.65 -2.89
CA PRO A 118 6.37 -14.04 -3.25
C PRO A 118 6.68 -14.91 -2.02
N GLY A 119 6.04 -16.08 -1.93
CA GLY A 119 6.14 -17.00 -0.79
C GLY A 119 5.20 -16.67 0.37
N GLU A 120 4.43 -15.61 0.31
CA GLU A 120 3.47 -15.24 1.34
C GLU A 120 2.17 -16.05 1.19
N ASP A 121 1.72 -16.67 2.29
CA ASP A 121 0.41 -17.29 2.38
C ASP A 121 -0.63 -16.23 2.76
N VAL A 122 -1.74 -16.19 2.03
CA VAL A 122 -2.73 -15.13 2.13
C VAL A 122 -4.16 -15.66 2.18
N PHE A 123 -5.00 -14.95 2.93
CA PHE A 123 -6.45 -15.05 2.88
C PHE A 123 -6.98 -13.75 2.27
N LEU A 124 -7.71 -13.86 1.17
CA LEU A 124 -8.09 -12.72 0.34
C LEU A 124 -9.60 -12.63 0.16
N PHE A 125 -10.13 -11.43 0.38
CA PHE A 125 -11.45 -10.99 -0.07
C PHE A 125 -11.24 -10.15 -1.32
N LEU A 126 -11.81 -10.55 -2.44
CA LEU A 126 -11.48 -10.03 -3.77
C LEU A 126 -12.72 -9.62 -4.54
N THR A 127 -12.62 -8.50 -5.24
CA THR A 127 -13.60 -8.01 -6.21
C THR A 127 -13.00 -8.07 -7.60
N ALA A 128 -13.77 -8.47 -8.61
CA ALA A 128 -13.31 -8.47 -10.00
C ALA A 128 -12.88 -7.04 -10.40
N ASP A 129 -11.75 -6.94 -11.10
CA ASP A 129 -11.24 -5.64 -11.55
C ASP A 129 -11.77 -5.30 -12.93
N ASP A 130 -12.58 -4.26 -13.02
CA ASP A 130 -13.15 -3.77 -14.28
C ASP A 130 -12.10 -3.11 -15.21
N GLN A 131 -10.96 -2.69 -14.67
CA GLN A 131 -9.91 -1.99 -15.43
C GLN A 131 -8.86 -2.93 -16.01
N THR A 132 -8.65 -4.08 -15.36
CA THR A 132 -7.66 -5.07 -15.75
C THR A 132 -8.34 -6.42 -15.91
N ALA A 133 -8.74 -6.73 -17.14
CA ALA A 133 -9.49 -7.94 -17.46
C ALA A 133 -8.79 -9.20 -16.91
N GLY A 134 -9.54 -10.03 -16.19
CA GLY A 134 -9.05 -11.29 -15.61
C GLY A 134 -8.26 -11.12 -14.31
N CYS A 135 -8.18 -9.90 -13.77
CA CYS A 135 -7.58 -9.62 -12.47
C CYS A 135 -8.66 -9.38 -11.40
N TYR A 136 -8.22 -9.46 -10.16
CA TYR A 136 -9.00 -9.10 -8.98
C TYR A 136 -8.30 -7.96 -8.22
N THR A 137 -9.08 -7.18 -7.49
CA THR A 137 -8.58 -6.21 -6.51
C THR A 137 -8.98 -6.61 -5.10
N VAL A 138 -8.23 -6.16 -4.10
CA VAL A 138 -8.55 -6.43 -2.70
C VAL A 138 -9.78 -5.63 -2.28
N THR A 139 -10.82 -6.31 -1.80
CA THR A 139 -12.06 -5.67 -1.29
C THR A 139 -11.74 -4.72 -0.15
N GLY A 140 -12.26 -3.50 -0.24
CA GLY A 140 -12.05 -2.48 0.79
C GLY A 140 -10.60 -1.97 0.88
N PHE A 141 -9.89 -1.93 -0.26
CA PHE A 141 -8.50 -1.50 -0.38
C PHE A 141 -7.56 -2.48 0.34
N SER A 142 -7.12 -2.19 1.57
CA SER A 142 -6.23 -3.08 2.33
C SER A 142 -6.99 -4.02 3.30
N GLN A 143 -8.29 -3.79 3.51
CA GLN A 143 -9.04 -4.46 4.56
C GLN A 143 -9.26 -5.95 4.28
N GLY A 144 -9.41 -6.30 3.00
CA GLY A 144 -9.67 -7.68 2.56
C GLY A 144 -8.41 -8.56 2.39
N LYS A 145 -7.20 -8.06 2.70
CA LYS A 145 -5.97 -8.85 2.65
C LYS A 145 -5.52 -9.20 4.06
N PHE A 146 -5.33 -10.49 4.30
CA PHE A 146 -4.73 -11.03 5.51
C PHE A 146 -3.53 -11.90 5.14
N SER A 147 -2.43 -11.76 5.88
CA SER A 147 -1.28 -12.67 5.82
C SER A 147 -1.54 -13.84 6.72
N ILE A 148 -1.24 -15.06 6.27
CA ILE A 148 -1.33 -16.27 7.10
C ILE A 148 0.05 -16.54 7.67
N VAL A 149 0.11 -16.69 8.98
CA VAL A 149 1.33 -17.02 9.73
C VAL A 149 1.11 -18.25 10.57
N LYS A 150 2.19 -18.97 10.88
CA LYS A 150 2.19 -20.08 11.82
C LYS A 150 2.81 -19.63 13.13
N ASP A 151 2.23 -20.04 14.23
CA ASP A 151 2.86 -19.88 15.53
C ASP A 151 3.88 -21.02 15.81
N GLU A 152 4.52 -20.97 16.97
CA GLU A 152 5.47 -21.99 17.40
C GLU A 152 4.83 -23.38 17.59
N GLY A 153 3.52 -23.44 17.85
CA GLY A 153 2.72 -24.67 17.95
C GLY A 153 2.28 -25.23 16.60
N GLY A 154 2.52 -24.49 15.49
CA GLY A 154 2.11 -24.88 14.15
C GLY A 154 0.65 -24.52 13.84
N GLU A 155 -0.04 -23.79 14.71
CA GLU A 155 -1.38 -23.27 14.45
C GLU A 155 -1.32 -22.09 13.50
N HIS A 156 -2.32 -21.99 12.59
CA HIS A 156 -2.38 -20.92 11.61
C HIS A 156 -3.23 -19.76 12.10
N PHE A 157 -2.65 -18.57 11.99
CA PHE A 157 -3.30 -17.31 12.29
C PHE A 157 -3.35 -16.44 11.04
N VAL A 158 -4.34 -15.58 10.95
CA VAL A 158 -4.40 -14.49 9.97
C VAL A 158 -4.03 -13.19 10.67
N THR A 159 -3.17 -12.42 10.05
CA THR A 159 -2.75 -11.08 10.52
C THR A 159 -3.14 -10.04 9.49
N ARG A 160 -3.57 -8.86 9.97
CA ARG A 160 -3.90 -7.71 9.14
C ARG A 160 -3.43 -6.44 9.84
N ASP A 161 -2.65 -5.63 9.14
CA ASP A 161 -2.18 -4.34 9.64
C ASP A 161 -2.87 -3.20 8.89
N LEU A 162 -3.72 -2.46 9.59
CA LEU A 162 -4.42 -1.28 9.09
C LEU A 162 -3.94 0.02 9.77
N THR A 163 -2.79 0.02 10.43
CA THR A 163 -2.28 1.19 11.18
C THR A 163 -2.00 2.40 10.28
N LYS A 164 -1.82 2.19 8.97
CA LYS A 164 -1.68 3.23 7.94
C LYS A 164 -3.00 3.58 7.24
N THR A 165 -4.13 3.13 7.78
CA THR A 165 -5.47 3.39 7.23
C THR A 165 -6.35 4.04 8.29
N MET A 166 -6.97 5.16 7.93
CA MET A 166 -8.06 5.75 8.70
C MET A 166 -9.36 5.11 8.23
N LEU A 167 -10.13 4.57 9.14
CA LEU A 167 -11.39 3.90 8.86
C LEU A 167 -12.55 4.81 9.27
N LYS A 168 -13.46 5.07 8.33
CA LYS A 168 -14.70 5.78 8.56
C LYS A 168 -15.84 4.77 8.72
N ASP A 169 -16.58 4.89 9.80
CA ASP A 169 -17.80 4.17 10.07
C ASP A 169 -18.89 5.12 10.61
N ASP A 170 -20.03 4.60 11.03
CA ASP A 170 -21.14 5.40 11.57
C ASP A 170 -20.78 6.13 12.87
N ASN A 171 -19.75 5.70 13.58
CA ASN A 171 -19.25 6.32 14.80
C ASN A 171 -18.15 7.38 14.54
N GLY A 172 -17.79 7.61 13.28
CA GLY A 172 -16.81 8.61 12.87
C GLY A 172 -15.57 8.02 12.20
N VAL A 173 -14.44 8.73 12.34
CA VAL A 173 -13.16 8.33 11.73
C VAL A 173 -12.20 7.88 12.83
N ARG A 174 -11.66 6.67 12.71
CA ARG A 174 -10.66 6.11 13.63
C ARG A 174 -9.48 5.55 12.88
N ARG A 175 -8.34 5.47 13.55
CA ARG A 175 -7.18 4.76 12.99
C ARG A 175 -7.44 3.26 13.02
N GLY A 176 -7.11 2.58 11.94
CA GLY A 176 -7.10 1.12 11.89
C GLY A 176 -6.03 0.55 12.84
N SER A 177 -6.16 -0.71 13.17
CA SER A 177 -5.25 -1.43 14.07
C SER A 177 -4.65 -2.65 13.38
N ALA A 178 -3.52 -3.12 13.89
CA ALA A 178 -3.03 -4.45 13.61
C ALA A 178 -3.80 -5.46 14.49
N ASN A 179 -4.19 -6.57 13.89
CA ASN A 179 -4.86 -7.64 14.61
C ASN A 179 -4.38 -9.02 14.14
N MET A 180 -4.54 -9.99 15.01
CA MET A 180 -4.26 -11.40 14.74
C MET A 180 -5.46 -12.23 15.20
N THR A 181 -5.87 -13.20 14.39
CA THR A 181 -7.03 -14.05 14.64
C THR A 181 -6.72 -15.46 14.14
N PRO A 182 -7.15 -16.54 14.83
CA PRO A 182 -7.04 -17.88 14.29
C PRO A 182 -7.67 -17.99 12.90
N LEU A 183 -6.97 -18.63 11.96
CA LEU A 183 -7.46 -18.82 10.58
C LEU A 183 -8.79 -19.58 10.58
N SER A 184 -8.91 -20.59 11.46
CA SER A 184 -10.14 -21.39 11.64
C SER A 184 -11.35 -20.53 12.00
N LEU A 185 -11.16 -19.50 12.85
CA LEU A 185 -12.23 -18.60 13.26
C LEU A 185 -12.67 -17.69 12.11
N LEU A 186 -11.72 -17.11 11.36
CA LEU A 186 -12.07 -16.28 10.19
C LEU A 186 -12.83 -17.10 9.14
N LYS A 187 -12.36 -18.32 8.85
CA LYS A 187 -13.04 -19.26 7.94
C LYS A 187 -14.46 -19.56 8.41
N ALA A 188 -14.64 -19.84 9.71
CA ALA A 188 -15.96 -20.11 10.27
C ALA A 188 -16.90 -18.92 10.13
N GLN A 189 -16.44 -17.70 10.42
CA GLN A 189 -17.24 -16.46 10.25
C GLN A 189 -17.73 -16.30 8.82
N VAL A 190 -16.84 -16.47 7.83
CA VAL A 190 -17.19 -16.40 6.41
C VAL A 190 -18.20 -17.47 6.03
N LYS A 191 -17.96 -18.74 6.40
CA LYS A 191 -18.84 -19.86 6.06
C LYS A 191 -20.23 -19.71 6.68
N VAL A 192 -20.32 -19.33 7.95
CA VAL A 192 -21.61 -19.08 8.63
C VAL A 192 -22.40 -18.01 7.88
N HIS A 193 -21.76 -16.91 7.52
CA HIS A 193 -22.44 -15.83 6.80
C HIS A 193 -22.93 -16.26 5.41
N LEU A 194 -22.14 -17.04 4.67
CA LEU A 194 -22.52 -17.56 3.36
C LEU A 194 -23.69 -18.56 3.41
N HIS A 195 -23.86 -19.28 4.52
CA HIS A 195 -24.96 -20.25 4.68
C HIS A 195 -26.26 -19.61 5.20
N GLN A 196 -26.22 -18.36 5.65
CA GLN A 196 -27.41 -17.61 6.13
C GLN A 196 -28.13 -16.86 5.00
N LYS A 197 -27.60 -16.88 3.80
CA LYS A 197 -28.19 -16.31 2.57
C LYS A 197 -28.80 -17.37 1.69
#